data_aa147092b6769ff37ae3bf01e6c5c086
#
_entry.id   aa147092b6769ff37ae3bf01e6c5c086
#
_cell.length_a   1.000
_cell.length_b   1.000
_cell.length_c   1.000
_cell.angle_alpha   90.00
_cell.angle_beta   90.00
_cell.angle_gamma   90.00
#
_symmetry.space_group_name_H-M   'P 1'
#
loop_
_entity.id
_entity.type
_entity.pdbx_description
1 polymer ?
#
loop_
_entity_poly.entity_id
_entity_poly.type
_entity_poly.pdbx_seq_one_letter_code
_entity_poly.pdbx_strand_id
1 'polypeptide(L)'
;MILYFKEGKWLDKEHTRFEATMLTDYYNTLNPYVLGIDTEEYKEIQEKEYKLEEFYDETQTDEYLKKTVIDRVQSILDSKAQERGYDNSFTLASYATSTVPKFKQEAQDFIAWRDAVWSKCYSMLDDYLAGNIERPTVDGVIQQLPILEWTNEN
;
A
#
# COMPACT_ATOMS: atom_id res chain seq x y z
N MET A 1 -16.27 -22.13 0.87
CA MET A 1 -15.77 -21.35 -0.27
C MET A 1 -14.90 -20.21 0.24
N ILE A 2 -13.81 -19.89 -0.47
CA ILE A 2 -12.95 -18.74 -0.16
C ILE A 2 -13.40 -17.59 -1.05
N LEU A 3 -13.68 -16.43 -0.44
CA LEU A 3 -14.01 -15.21 -1.17
C LEU A 3 -12.81 -14.25 -1.13
N TYR A 4 -12.57 -13.58 -2.24
CA TYR A 4 -11.52 -12.58 -2.42
C TYR A 4 -12.16 -11.22 -2.62
N PHE A 5 -11.67 -10.20 -1.91
CA PHE A 5 -12.04 -8.82 -2.16
C PHE A 5 -11.00 -8.17 -3.06
N LYS A 6 -11.43 -7.78 -4.25
CA LYS A 6 -10.55 -7.14 -5.24
C LYS A 6 -11.28 -6.06 -6.01
N GLU A 7 -10.67 -4.88 -6.11
CA GLU A 7 -11.19 -3.75 -6.88
C GLU A 7 -12.63 -3.37 -6.48
N GLY A 8 -12.91 -3.40 -5.17
CA GLY A 8 -14.23 -3.07 -4.63
C GLY A 8 -15.30 -4.14 -4.85
N LYS A 9 -14.91 -5.37 -5.18
CA LYS A 9 -15.81 -6.48 -5.45
C LYS A 9 -15.37 -7.75 -4.76
N TRP A 10 -16.34 -8.54 -4.35
CA TRP A 10 -16.10 -9.89 -3.86
C TRP A 10 -16.11 -10.89 -5.02
N LEU A 11 -15.15 -11.78 -5.02
CA LEU A 11 -14.98 -12.84 -6.00
C LEU A 11 -14.81 -14.17 -5.27
N ASP A 12 -15.36 -15.24 -5.84
CA ASP A 12 -15.02 -16.58 -5.40
C ASP A 12 -13.64 -17.03 -5.94
N LYS A 13 -13.20 -18.21 -5.53
CA LYS A 13 -11.92 -18.77 -5.96
C LYS A 13 -11.82 -18.97 -7.48
N GLU A 14 -12.94 -19.07 -8.15
CA GLU A 14 -13.05 -19.26 -9.62
C GLU A 14 -13.29 -17.93 -10.34
N HIS A 15 -13.20 -16.81 -9.60
CA HIS A 15 -13.44 -15.45 -10.11
C HIS A 15 -14.90 -15.19 -10.52
N THR A 16 -15.84 -15.95 -9.99
CA THR A 16 -17.27 -15.64 -10.13
C THR A 16 -17.55 -14.36 -9.36
N ARG A 17 -18.09 -13.38 -10.05
CA ARG A 17 -18.26 -12.04 -9.52
C ARG A 17 -19.56 -11.90 -8.75
N PHE A 18 -19.47 -11.51 -7.48
CA PHE A 18 -20.58 -10.99 -6.71
C PHE A 18 -20.46 -9.46 -6.60
N GLU A 19 -21.58 -8.78 -6.57
CA GLU A 19 -21.55 -7.35 -6.26
C GLU A 19 -21.16 -7.15 -4.78
N ALA A 20 -20.19 -6.26 -4.53
CA ALA A 20 -19.70 -6.02 -3.17
C ALA A 20 -20.81 -5.63 -2.18
N THR A 21 -21.78 -4.85 -2.63
CA THR A 21 -22.93 -4.45 -1.84
C THR A 21 -23.73 -5.65 -1.35
N MET A 22 -23.98 -6.61 -2.23
CA MET A 22 -24.76 -7.80 -1.94
C MET A 22 -24.14 -8.66 -0.84
N LEU A 23 -22.84 -8.91 -0.94
CA LEU A 23 -22.11 -9.66 0.08
C LEU A 23 -21.95 -8.89 1.39
N THR A 24 -21.70 -7.59 1.32
CA THR A 24 -21.61 -6.74 2.50
C THR A 24 -22.92 -6.73 3.27
N ASP A 25 -24.05 -6.58 2.58
CA ASP A 25 -25.36 -6.60 3.21
C ASP A 25 -25.66 -7.98 3.80
N TYR A 26 -25.35 -9.05 3.10
CA TYR A 26 -25.50 -10.41 3.60
C TYR A 26 -24.73 -10.62 4.90
N TYR A 27 -23.43 -10.29 4.93
CA TYR A 27 -22.61 -10.53 6.11
C TYR A 27 -22.82 -9.54 7.25
N ASN A 28 -23.04 -8.27 6.96
CA ASN A 28 -23.23 -7.26 8.00
C ASN A 28 -24.58 -7.37 8.69
N THR A 29 -25.62 -7.77 7.96
CA THR A 29 -26.97 -7.86 8.51
C THR A 29 -27.43 -9.30 8.70
N LEU A 30 -26.87 -10.25 7.97
CA LEU A 30 -27.36 -11.62 7.82
C LEU A 30 -28.87 -11.63 7.55
N ASN A 31 -29.37 -10.61 6.87
CA ASN A 31 -30.79 -10.38 6.65
C ASN A 31 -31.11 -10.70 5.19
N PRO A 32 -31.80 -11.83 4.94
CA PRO A 32 -32.14 -12.24 3.58
C PRO A 32 -33.01 -11.24 2.83
N TYR A 33 -33.77 -10.39 3.55
CA TYR A 33 -34.61 -9.38 2.91
C TYR A 33 -33.82 -8.29 2.18
N VAL A 34 -32.58 -8.01 2.62
CA VAL A 34 -31.71 -7.04 1.96
C VAL A 34 -31.29 -7.53 0.57
N LEU A 35 -31.05 -8.83 0.44
CA LEU A 35 -30.66 -9.47 -0.82
C LEU A 35 -31.87 -9.92 -1.65
N GLY A 36 -33.07 -9.86 -1.07
CA GLY A 36 -34.26 -10.44 -1.69
C GLY A 36 -34.27 -11.96 -1.56
N ILE A 37 -34.92 -12.46 -0.50
CA ILE A 37 -34.94 -13.90 -0.14
C ILE A 37 -35.35 -14.82 -1.29
N ASP A 38 -36.13 -14.31 -2.25
CA ASP A 38 -36.63 -15.06 -3.38
C ASP A 38 -35.73 -14.93 -4.64
N THR A 39 -34.60 -14.22 -4.55
CA THR A 39 -33.67 -14.12 -5.67
C THR A 39 -32.83 -15.38 -5.80
N GLU A 40 -32.52 -15.75 -7.03
CA GLU A 40 -31.64 -16.90 -7.29
C GLU A 40 -30.25 -16.68 -6.73
N GLU A 41 -29.75 -15.42 -6.74
CA GLU A 41 -28.47 -15.03 -6.17
C GLU A 41 -28.40 -15.31 -4.66
N TYR A 42 -29.45 -14.97 -3.91
CA TYR A 42 -29.51 -15.26 -2.48
C TYR A 42 -29.51 -16.76 -2.19
N LYS A 43 -30.28 -17.54 -2.95
CA LYS A 43 -30.29 -19.00 -2.83
C LYS A 43 -28.91 -19.58 -3.14
N GLU A 44 -28.26 -19.11 -4.18
CA GLU A 44 -26.92 -19.55 -4.55
C GLU A 44 -25.89 -19.24 -3.44
N ILE A 45 -25.96 -18.06 -2.83
CA ILE A 45 -25.11 -17.69 -1.70
C ILE A 45 -25.32 -18.66 -0.53
N GLN A 46 -26.56 -18.97 -0.17
CA GLN A 46 -26.86 -19.89 0.93
C GLN A 46 -26.42 -21.33 0.65
N GLU A 47 -26.65 -21.83 -0.54
CA GLU A 47 -26.29 -23.18 -0.92
C GLU A 47 -24.77 -23.44 -0.90
N LYS A 48 -23.98 -22.41 -1.12
CA LYS A 48 -22.50 -22.50 -1.11
C LYS A 48 -21.88 -22.43 0.28
N GLU A 49 -22.65 -22.23 1.34
CA GLU A 49 -22.18 -22.17 2.72
C GLU A 49 -20.96 -21.28 2.93
N TYR A 50 -21.08 -19.99 2.61
CA TYR A 50 -19.99 -19.04 2.83
C TYR A 50 -19.57 -18.95 4.29
N LYS A 51 -18.26 -19.00 4.55
CA LYS A 51 -17.69 -18.80 5.87
C LYS A 51 -16.92 -17.48 5.90
N LEU A 52 -17.24 -16.62 6.86
CA LEU A 52 -16.62 -15.31 7.01
C LEU A 52 -15.11 -15.40 7.24
N GLU A 53 -14.66 -16.39 7.98
CA GLU A 53 -13.24 -16.65 8.26
C GLU A 53 -12.45 -17.07 7.02
N GLU A 54 -13.10 -17.43 5.93
CA GLU A 54 -12.48 -17.78 4.65
C GLU A 54 -12.39 -16.59 3.69
N PHE A 55 -12.81 -15.39 4.12
CA PHE A 55 -12.65 -14.19 3.32
C PHE A 55 -11.19 -13.84 3.15
N TYR A 56 -10.81 -13.58 1.91
CA TYR A 56 -9.51 -13.06 1.54
C TYR A 56 -9.67 -11.62 1.06
N ASP A 57 -9.06 -10.71 1.78
CA ASP A 57 -8.95 -9.30 1.40
C ASP A 57 -7.49 -9.04 1.00
N GLU A 58 -7.25 -8.78 -0.28
CA GLU A 58 -5.90 -8.53 -0.79
C GLU A 58 -5.22 -7.34 -0.12
N THR A 59 -6.01 -6.36 0.40
CA THR A 59 -5.47 -5.19 1.12
C THR A 59 -4.84 -5.56 2.46
N GLN A 60 -5.17 -6.74 3.00
CA GLN A 60 -4.63 -7.28 4.25
C GLN A 60 -3.39 -8.15 4.03
N THR A 61 -2.98 -8.37 2.78
CA THR A 61 -1.78 -9.15 2.47
C THR A 61 -0.51 -8.35 2.68
N ASP A 62 0.58 -9.04 2.97
CA ASP A 62 1.89 -8.41 3.11
C ASP A 62 2.41 -7.89 1.77
N GLU A 63 2.08 -8.55 0.67
CA GLU A 63 2.40 -8.09 -0.69
C GLU A 63 1.72 -6.76 -1.01
N TYR A 64 0.45 -6.61 -0.66
CA TYR A 64 -0.27 -5.35 -0.85
C TYR A 64 0.31 -4.24 0.02
N LEU A 65 0.58 -4.51 1.31
CA LEU A 65 1.23 -3.57 2.20
C LEU A 65 2.57 -3.11 1.65
N LYS A 66 3.42 -4.07 1.27
CA LYS A 66 4.75 -3.80 0.71
C LYS A 66 4.67 -2.94 -0.55
N LYS A 67 3.80 -3.30 -1.49
CA LYS A 67 3.59 -2.52 -2.72
C LYS A 67 3.13 -1.11 -2.41
N THR A 68 2.16 -0.95 -1.52
CA THR A 68 1.61 0.36 -1.17
C THR A 68 2.64 1.25 -0.47
N VAL A 69 3.49 0.68 0.41
CA VAL A 69 4.61 1.40 1.02
C VAL A 69 5.62 1.85 -0.03
N ILE A 70 6.01 0.97 -0.95
CA ILE A 70 6.95 1.31 -2.03
C ILE A 70 6.41 2.46 -2.87
N ASP A 71 5.16 2.39 -3.33
CA ASP A 71 4.53 3.43 -4.15
C ASP A 71 4.46 4.76 -3.39
N ARG A 72 4.14 4.72 -2.09
CA ARG A 72 4.07 5.91 -1.24
C ARG A 72 5.43 6.54 -1.00
N VAL A 73 6.44 5.74 -0.69
CA VAL A 73 7.83 6.20 -0.52
C VAL A 73 8.34 6.83 -1.82
N GLN A 74 8.14 6.18 -2.97
CA GLN A 74 8.54 6.74 -4.26
C GLN A 74 7.90 8.11 -4.52
N SER A 75 6.62 8.25 -4.23
CA SER A 75 5.90 9.53 -4.34
C SER A 75 6.51 10.62 -3.45
N ILE A 76 6.94 10.27 -2.24
CA ILE A 76 7.61 11.20 -1.31
C ILE A 76 8.98 11.63 -1.86
N LEU A 77 9.76 10.67 -2.39
CA LEU A 77 11.05 10.96 -3.00
C LEU A 77 10.91 11.92 -4.18
N ASP A 78 9.94 11.67 -5.05
CA ASP A 78 9.67 12.53 -6.23
C ASP A 78 9.21 13.93 -5.81
N SER A 79 8.33 14.02 -4.80
CA SER A 79 7.89 15.30 -4.27
C SER A 79 9.05 16.12 -3.70
N LYS A 80 9.98 15.49 -3.00
CA LYS A 80 11.18 16.18 -2.47
C LYS A 80 12.11 16.71 -3.57
N ALA A 81 12.26 15.98 -4.66
CA ALA A 81 12.98 16.46 -5.83
C ALA A 81 12.29 17.67 -6.47
N GLN A 82 10.97 17.61 -6.61
CA GLN A 82 10.16 18.68 -7.18
C GLN A 82 10.17 19.96 -6.36
N GLU A 83 10.29 19.89 -5.03
CA GLU A 83 10.46 21.07 -4.16
C GLU A 83 11.71 21.90 -4.53
N ARG A 84 12.73 21.27 -5.12
CA ARG A 84 13.96 21.91 -5.61
C ARG A 84 13.95 22.19 -7.13
N GLY A 85 12.82 21.92 -7.80
CA GLY A 85 12.66 22.19 -9.23
C GLY A 85 13.18 21.10 -10.16
N TYR A 86 13.44 19.91 -9.65
CA TYR A 86 13.75 18.73 -10.46
C TYR A 86 12.48 17.98 -10.83
N ASP A 87 12.46 17.31 -11.98
CA ASP A 87 11.28 16.59 -12.47
C ASP A 87 10.85 15.46 -11.52
N ASN A 88 11.81 14.71 -10.99
CA ASN A 88 11.58 13.59 -10.08
C ASN A 88 12.90 13.20 -9.36
N SER A 89 12.80 12.23 -8.48
CA SER A 89 13.91 11.70 -7.68
C SER A 89 15.08 11.16 -8.52
N PHE A 90 14.77 10.52 -9.64
CA PHE A 90 15.78 9.99 -10.54
C PHE A 90 16.57 11.12 -11.22
N THR A 91 15.89 12.14 -11.70
CA THR A 91 16.51 13.33 -12.30
C THR A 91 17.43 14.02 -11.30
N LEU A 92 16.94 14.27 -10.07
CA LEU A 92 17.77 14.87 -9.02
C LEU A 92 19.04 14.03 -8.74
N ALA A 93 18.89 12.72 -8.53
CA ALA A 93 20.02 11.84 -8.25
C ALA A 93 21.07 11.83 -9.38
N SER A 94 20.67 12.05 -10.63
CA SER A 94 21.59 12.09 -11.77
C SER A 94 22.61 13.23 -11.70
N TYR A 95 22.35 14.27 -10.90
CA TYR A 95 23.27 15.41 -10.71
C TYR A 95 24.38 15.15 -9.67
N ALA A 96 24.49 13.95 -9.13
CA ALA A 96 25.51 13.62 -8.12
C ALA A 96 26.97 13.89 -8.57
N THR A 97 27.21 13.85 -9.87
CA THR A 97 28.53 14.13 -10.49
C THR A 97 28.54 15.46 -11.26
N SER A 98 27.56 16.33 -11.02
CA SER A 98 27.48 17.63 -11.69
C SER A 98 28.73 18.48 -11.41
N THR A 99 29.12 19.24 -12.43
CA THR A 99 30.20 20.25 -12.31
C THR A 99 29.72 21.54 -11.63
N VAL A 100 28.40 21.72 -11.49
CA VAL A 100 27.79 22.84 -10.77
C VAL A 100 27.69 22.48 -9.29
N PRO A 101 28.43 23.16 -8.39
CA PRO A 101 28.49 22.76 -6.97
C PRO A 101 27.14 22.65 -6.27
N LYS A 102 26.22 23.57 -6.57
CA LYS A 102 24.86 23.56 -6.00
C LYS A 102 24.10 22.29 -6.38
N PHE A 103 24.05 21.95 -7.65
CA PHE A 103 23.33 20.76 -8.13
C PHE A 103 23.93 19.48 -7.60
N LYS A 104 25.27 19.42 -7.56
CA LYS A 104 25.99 18.28 -6.99
C LYS A 104 25.65 18.08 -5.52
N GLN A 105 25.64 19.16 -4.72
CA GLN A 105 25.36 19.07 -3.29
C GLN A 105 23.91 18.65 -3.03
N GLU A 106 22.94 19.24 -3.73
CA GLU A 106 21.54 18.86 -3.63
C GLU A 106 21.34 17.37 -3.97
N ALA A 107 21.98 16.88 -5.00
CA ALA A 107 21.92 15.46 -5.38
C ALA A 107 22.54 14.55 -4.31
N GLN A 108 23.65 14.94 -3.71
CA GLN A 108 24.31 14.16 -2.67
C GLN A 108 23.50 14.10 -1.38
N ASP A 109 22.92 15.23 -0.93
CA ASP A 109 22.03 15.29 0.22
C ASP A 109 20.81 14.39 0.01
N PHE A 110 20.21 14.48 -1.18
CA PHE A 110 19.07 13.68 -1.56
C PHE A 110 19.39 12.17 -1.59
N ILE A 111 20.51 11.77 -2.19
CA ILE A 111 20.92 10.37 -2.28
C ILE A 111 21.14 9.78 -0.88
N ALA A 112 21.85 10.51 -0.01
CA ALA A 112 22.07 10.07 1.36
C ALA A 112 20.75 9.87 2.12
N TRP A 113 19.83 10.80 1.98
CA TRP A 113 18.51 10.69 2.58
C TRP A 113 17.67 9.54 1.98
N ARG A 114 17.60 9.43 0.66
CA ARG A 114 16.92 8.34 -0.04
C ARG A 114 17.39 6.97 0.45
N ASP A 115 18.70 6.79 0.57
CA ASP A 115 19.29 5.54 1.01
C ASP A 115 18.95 5.25 2.48
N ALA A 116 18.90 6.28 3.33
CA ALA A 116 18.44 6.16 4.71
C ALA A 116 16.95 5.80 4.79
N VAL A 117 16.11 6.39 3.94
CA VAL A 117 14.67 6.07 3.83
C VAL A 117 14.47 4.59 3.50
N TRP A 118 15.10 4.09 2.44
CA TRP A 118 14.97 2.69 2.05
C TRP A 118 15.55 1.74 3.09
N SER A 119 16.70 2.09 3.69
CA SER A 119 17.29 1.29 4.78
C SER A 119 16.34 1.18 5.97
N LYS A 120 15.64 2.26 6.33
CA LYS A 120 14.62 2.24 7.38
C LYS A 120 13.45 1.34 7.02
N CYS A 121 12.94 1.42 5.78
CA CYS A 121 11.86 0.56 5.31
C CYS A 121 12.24 -0.93 5.38
N TYR A 122 13.44 -1.29 4.95
CA TYR A 122 13.91 -2.67 5.01
C TYR A 122 14.11 -3.15 6.45
N SER A 123 14.68 -2.31 7.34
CA SER A 123 14.80 -2.65 8.76
C SER A 123 13.44 -2.93 9.39
N MET A 124 12.43 -2.13 9.10
CA MET A 124 11.07 -2.35 9.60
C MET A 124 10.43 -3.63 9.04
N LEU A 125 10.69 -3.94 7.77
CA LEU A 125 10.23 -5.19 7.17
C LEU A 125 10.89 -6.40 7.86
N ASP A 126 12.19 -6.35 8.07
CA ASP A 126 12.94 -7.42 8.75
C ASP A 126 12.43 -7.61 10.19
N ASP A 127 12.19 -6.53 10.93
CA ASP A 127 11.63 -6.58 12.28
C ASP A 127 10.22 -7.19 12.30
N TYR A 128 9.39 -6.84 11.34
CA TYR A 128 8.06 -7.43 11.19
C TYR A 128 8.13 -8.93 10.87
N LEU A 129 8.93 -9.32 9.90
CA LEU A 129 9.09 -10.72 9.50
C LEU A 129 9.71 -11.58 10.62
N ALA A 130 10.56 -10.98 11.47
CA ALA A 130 11.12 -11.63 12.64
C ALA A 130 10.15 -11.69 13.84
N GLY A 131 8.99 -11.04 13.76
CA GLY A 131 8.01 -10.97 14.86
C GLY A 131 8.39 -10.00 15.97
N ASN A 132 9.34 -9.09 15.73
CA ASN A 132 9.77 -8.08 16.72
C ASN A 132 8.78 -6.92 16.84
N ILE A 133 8.01 -6.66 15.77
CA ILE A 133 6.95 -5.66 15.75
C ILE A 133 5.67 -6.26 15.17
N GLU A 134 4.55 -5.67 15.51
CA GLU A 134 3.26 -5.98 14.88
C GLU A 134 3.24 -5.48 13.42
N ARG A 135 2.29 -6.01 12.64
CA ARG A 135 2.10 -5.59 11.25
C ARG A 135 1.90 -4.08 11.17
N PRO A 136 2.83 -3.33 10.55
CA PRO A 136 2.72 -1.89 10.49
C PRO A 136 1.61 -1.46 9.52
N THR A 137 1.09 -0.27 9.73
CA THR A 137 0.26 0.43 8.72
C THR A 137 1.16 1.20 7.77
N VAL A 138 0.65 1.53 6.58
CA VAL A 138 1.39 2.38 5.62
C VAL A 138 1.78 3.71 6.26
N ASP A 139 0.82 4.40 6.90
CA ASP A 139 1.09 5.67 7.58
C ASP A 139 2.08 5.52 8.74
N GLY A 140 2.02 4.40 9.48
CA GLY A 140 2.97 4.09 10.55
C GLY A 140 4.40 3.93 10.05
N VAL A 141 4.60 3.36 8.85
CA VAL A 141 5.91 3.30 8.20
C VAL A 141 6.37 4.71 7.80
N ILE A 142 5.52 5.46 7.10
CA ILE A 142 5.86 6.79 6.60
C ILE A 142 6.26 7.76 7.72
N GLN A 143 5.57 7.72 8.87
CA GLN A 143 5.87 8.57 10.02
C GLN A 143 7.24 8.30 10.66
N GLN A 144 7.83 7.13 10.43
CA GLN A 144 9.14 6.75 10.97
C GLN A 144 10.30 7.01 10.01
N LEU A 145 10.02 7.52 8.82
CA LEU A 145 11.08 7.81 7.83
C LEU A 145 11.94 8.99 8.27
N PRO A 146 13.23 8.98 7.97
CA PRO A 146 14.11 10.12 8.24
C PRO A 146 13.67 11.35 7.46
N ILE A 147 13.95 12.52 8.02
CA ILE A 147 13.66 13.81 7.39
C ILE A 147 14.86 14.23 6.54
N LEU A 148 14.60 14.77 5.34
CA LEU A 148 15.64 15.34 4.49
C LEU A 148 16.05 16.72 5.02
N GLU A 149 17.34 16.87 5.28
CA GLU A 149 17.98 18.14 5.60
C GLU A 149 18.91 18.54 4.44
N TRP A 150 18.69 19.72 3.89
CA TRP A 150 19.53 20.24 2.82
C TRP A 150 20.71 21.00 3.40
N THR A 151 21.92 20.70 2.92
CA THR A 151 23.14 21.39 3.35
C THR A 151 23.10 22.88 2.97
N ASN A 152 22.47 23.20 1.85
CA ASN A 152 22.32 24.56 1.34
C ASN A 152 20.84 24.99 1.48
N GLU A 153 20.46 25.49 2.66
CA GLU A 153 19.22 26.24 2.83
C GLU A 153 19.47 27.71 2.43
N ASN A 154 19.14 28.04 1.19
CA ASN A 154 18.93 29.41 0.73
C ASN A 154 17.84 29.46 -0.32
#